data_b086fea7e257497d98099a533b8873c6
#
_entry.id   b086fea7e257497d98099a533b8873c6
#
_cell.length_a   1.000
_cell.length_b   1.000
_cell.length_c   1.000
_cell.angle_alpha   90.00
_cell.angle_beta   90.00
_cell.angle_gamma   90.00
#
_symmetry.space_group_name_H-M   'P 1'
#
loop_
_entity.id
_entity.type
_entity.pdbx_description
1 polymer ?
#
loop_
_entity_poly.entity_id
_entity_poly.type
_entity_poly.pdbx_seq_one_letter_code
_entity_poly.pdbx_strand_id
1 'polypeptide(L)'
;MSQSFDVAVIGGGPGGYVAAIRAAQLGFSTVCVDAFKNPQGKPSLGGTCLNVGCIPSKALLQSSENYHAVQHDFADHGITVANTQIDIGKMLERKNGIISKNAAGIAFLFKKNKVANVHGLGKLVGRQNEKWLIEVTDGGETQQIEATHVIVATGSNPRPLPGVEVDNVRVLDNAGALALDQIPARLGVIGAGVIGLEMGS
;
A
#
# COMPACT_ATOMS: atom_id res chain seq x y z
N MET A 1 20.59 -9.20 -21.47
CA MET A 1 21.71 -8.57 -20.75
C MET A 1 21.21 -8.21 -19.36
N SER A 2 21.91 -8.65 -18.32
CA SER A 2 21.57 -8.27 -16.93
C SER A 2 21.80 -6.78 -16.73
N GLN A 3 20.83 -6.11 -16.07
CA GLN A 3 21.00 -4.70 -15.66
C GLN A 3 21.76 -4.68 -14.33
N SER A 4 22.74 -3.79 -14.20
CA SER A 4 23.59 -3.69 -13.01
C SER A 4 23.41 -2.33 -12.33
N PHE A 5 23.27 -2.37 -10.99
CA PHE A 5 23.04 -1.22 -10.12
C PHE A 5 23.97 -1.22 -8.91
N ASP A 6 24.15 -0.07 -8.27
CA ASP A 6 24.84 0.00 -6.99
C ASP A 6 23.93 -0.51 -5.88
N VAL A 7 22.64 -0.13 -5.91
CA VAL A 7 21.65 -0.48 -4.89
C VAL A 7 20.39 -1.04 -5.54
N ALA A 8 19.97 -2.22 -5.12
CA ALA A 8 18.65 -2.76 -5.42
C ALA A 8 17.79 -2.79 -4.15
N VAL A 9 16.56 -2.31 -4.26
CA VAL A 9 15.59 -2.34 -3.18
C VAL A 9 14.46 -3.30 -3.56
N ILE A 10 14.22 -4.32 -2.75
CA ILE A 10 13.14 -5.29 -2.98
C ILE A 10 11.96 -4.89 -2.09
N GLY A 11 10.90 -4.41 -2.72
CA GLY A 11 9.68 -3.89 -2.12
C GLY A 11 9.54 -2.39 -2.30
N GLY A 12 8.40 -1.94 -2.86
CA GLY A 12 8.05 -0.54 -3.15
C GLY A 12 7.17 0.12 -2.09
N GLY A 13 7.07 -0.46 -0.89
CA GLY A 13 6.39 0.13 0.26
C GLY A 13 7.17 1.27 0.92
N PRO A 14 6.68 1.85 2.05
CA PRO A 14 7.32 3.01 2.70
C PRO A 14 8.79 2.81 3.03
N GLY A 15 9.18 1.64 3.51
CA GLY A 15 10.59 1.32 3.75
C GLY A 15 11.42 1.28 2.47
N GLY A 16 10.84 0.80 1.38
CA GLY A 16 11.52 0.62 0.10
C GLY A 16 11.62 1.90 -0.72
N TYR A 17 10.50 2.56 -1.01
CA TYR A 17 10.55 3.74 -1.88
C TYR A 17 11.35 4.90 -1.25
N VAL A 18 11.28 5.06 0.07
CA VAL A 18 12.08 6.07 0.77
C VAL A 18 13.58 5.74 0.66
N ALA A 19 13.95 4.48 0.90
CA ALA A 19 15.34 4.03 0.77
C ALA A 19 15.87 4.18 -0.66
N ALA A 20 15.07 3.80 -1.66
CA ALA A 20 15.44 3.90 -3.07
C ALA A 20 15.67 5.36 -3.50
N ILE A 21 14.76 6.27 -3.14
CA ILE A 21 14.89 7.70 -3.41
C ILE A 21 16.16 8.25 -2.73
N ARG A 22 16.37 7.88 -1.46
CA ARG A 22 17.53 8.37 -0.71
C ARG A 22 18.85 7.85 -1.27
N ALA A 23 18.94 6.58 -1.64
CA ALA A 23 20.12 6.01 -2.29
C ALA A 23 20.46 6.76 -3.59
N ALA A 24 19.45 7.00 -4.43
CA ALA A 24 19.61 7.75 -5.67
C ALA A 24 20.07 9.22 -5.42
N GLN A 25 19.52 9.89 -4.40
CA GLN A 25 19.97 11.23 -3.99
C GLN A 25 21.42 11.27 -3.51
N LEU A 26 21.94 10.17 -2.98
CA LEU A 26 23.33 10.03 -2.57
C LEU A 26 24.27 9.68 -3.76
N GLY A 27 23.74 9.59 -4.97
CA GLY A 27 24.51 9.36 -6.20
C GLY A 27 24.60 7.90 -6.62
N PHE A 28 23.96 6.95 -5.92
CA PHE A 28 23.95 5.55 -6.31
C PHE A 28 22.98 5.28 -7.46
N SER A 29 23.42 4.49 -8.44
CA SER A 29 22.52 3.91 -9.43
C SER A 29 21.57 2.93 -8.70
N THR A 30 20.26 3.20 -8.75
CA THR A 30 19.31 2.53 -7.87
C THR A 30 18.14 1.95 -8.64
N VAL A 31 17.76 0.72 -8.31
CA VAL A 31 16.54 0.06 -8.78
C VAL A 31 15.63 -0.30 -7.59
N CYS A 32 14.34 -0.14 -7.79
CA CYS A 32 13.31 -0.66 -6.89
C CYS A 32 12.49 -1.72 -7.61
N VAL A 33 12.38 -2.90 -6.99
CA VAL A 33 11.60 -4.04 -7.50
C VAL A 33 10.37 -4.18 -6.62
N ASP A 34 9.17 -4.14 -7.20
CA ASP A 34 7.91 -4.28 -6.45
C ASP A 34 6.87 -5.07 -7.23
N ALA A 35 6.20 -6.01 -6.54
CA ALA A 35 5.22 -6.90 -7.13
C ALA A 35 3.77 -6.45 -6.93
N PHE A 36 3.54 -5.36 -6.19
CA PHE A 36 2.18 -4.97 -5.84
C PHE A 36 1.38 -4.52 -7.07
N LYS A 37 0.16 -5.08 -7.19
CA LYS A 37 -0.83 -4.66 -8.18
C LYS A 37 -2.07 -4.11 -7.47
N ASN A 38 -2.60 -3.04 -7.98
CA ASN A 38 -3.86 -2.46 -7.49
C ASN A 38 -5.07 -3.37 -7.86
N PRO A 39 -6.29 -3.09 -7.37
CA PRO A 39 -7.49 -3.88 -7.70
C PRO A 39 -7.79 -3.99 -9.20
N GLN A 40 -7.25 -3.11 -10.02
CA GLN A 40 -7.37 -3.15 -11.49
C GLN A 40 -6.25 -3.97 -12.16
N GLY A 41 -5.43 -4.68 -11.38
CA GLY A 41 -4.31 -5.50 -11.85
C GLY A 41 -3.10 -4.70 -12.36
N LYS A 42 -3.05 -3.40 -12.15
CA LYS A 42 -1.94 -2.53 -12.59
C LYS A 42 -0.89 -2.38 -11.49
N PRO A 43 0.41 -2.33 -11.84
CA PRO A 43 1.47 -2.01 -10.90
C PRO A 43 1.19 -0.72 -10.13
N SER A 44 1.40 -0.74 -8.81
CA SER A 44 1.17 0.43 -7.94
C SER A 44 2.22 0.49 -6.84
N LEU A 45 3.00 1.56 -6.82
CA LEU A 45 3.96 1.80 -5.75
C LEU A 45 3.27 2.19 -4.44
N GLY A 46 3.99 2.06 -3.32
CA GLY A 46 3.52 2.45 -1.99
C GLY A 46 3.22 1.29 -1.04
N GLY A 47 3.24 0.05 -1.56
CA GLY A 47 3.05 -1.18 -0.78
C GLY A 47 1.73 -1.24 -0.03
N THR A 48 1.66 -2.08 0.99
CA THR A 48 0.46 -2.30 1.82
C THR A 48 -0.05 -1.01 2.46
N CYS A 49 0.83 -0.22 3.08
CA CYS A 49 0.42 0.98 3.81
C CYS A 49 -0.35 1.98 2.93
N LEU A 50 0.14 2.26 1.72
CA LEU A 50 -0.50 3.23 0.82
C LEU A 50 -1.75 2.65 0.17
N ASN A 51 -1.72 1.41 -0.26
CA ASN A 51 -2.76 0.87 -1.13
C ASN A 51 -3.92 0.21 -0.34
N VAL A 52 -3.60 -0.56 0.71
CA VAL A 52 -4.57 -1.38 1.47
C VAL A 52 -4.33 -1.34 2.98
N GLY A 53 -3.79 -0.26 3.50
CA GLY A 53 -3.45 -0.12 4.93
C GLY A 53 -3.66 1.29 5.45
N CYS A 54 -2.58 1.92 5.93
CA CYS A 54 -2.60 3.15 6.72
C CYS A 54 -3.30 4.33 6.03
N ILE A 55 -3.03 4.54 4.75
CA ILE A 55 -3.58 5.70 4.02
C ILE A 55 -5.09 5.57 3.78
N PRO A 56 -5.59 4.45 3.20
CA PRO A 56 -7.02 4.30 3.04
C PRO A 56 -7.79 4.23 4.36
N SER A 57 -7.26 3.58 5.41
CA SER A 57 -7.94 3.53 6.70
C SER A 57 -8.09 4.92 7.30
N LYS A 58 -7.04 5.74 7.35
CA LYS A 58 -7.12 7.11 7.86
C LYS A 58 -8.02 8.00 7.01
N ALA A 59 -8.07 7.77 5.70
CA ALA A 59 -8.98 8.52 4.83
C ALA A 59 -10.46 8.22 5.14
N LEU A 60 -10.80 6.96 5.47
CA LEU A 60 -12.16 6.58 5.88
C LEU A 60 -12.47 7.07 7.30
N LEU A 61 -11.56 6.85 8.26
CA LEU A 61 -11.71 7.31 9.63
C LEU A 61 -11.95 8.82 9.70
N GLN A 62 -11.20 9.62 8.95
CA GLN A 62 -11.44 11.07 8.91
C GLN A 62 -12.84 11.42 8.41
N SER A 63 -13.39 10.65 7.47
CA SER A 63 -14.75 10.89 6.98
C SER A 63 -15.81 10.49 8.02
N SER A 64 -15.61 9.36 8.74
CA SER A 64 -16.51 8.94 9.82
C SER A 64 -16.43 9.88 11.02
N GLU A 65 -15.24 10.34 11.41
CA GLU A 65 -15.05 11.36 12.45
C GLU A 65 -15.79 12.66 12.13
N ASN A 66 -15.66 13.17 10.88
CA ASN A 66 -16.39 14.35 10.46
C ASN A 66 -17.91 14.16 10.53
N TYR A 67 -18.41 12.98 10.15
CA TYR A 67 -19.83 12.65 10.24
C TYR A 67 -20.30 12.61 11.69
N HIS A 68 -19.53 11.97 12.57
CA HIS A 68 -19.80 11.91 14.00
C HIS A 68 -19.79 13.32 14.63
N ALA A 69 -18.76 14.12 14.34
CA ALA A 69 -18.62 15.48 14.88
C ALA A 69 -19.80 16.38 14.51
N VAL A 70 -20.29 16.29 13.27
CA VAL A 70 -21.49 17.03 12.84
C VAL A 70 -22.73 16.68 13.66
N GLN A 71 -22.86 15.41 14.08
CA GLN A 71 -24.03 14.95 14.82
C GLN A 71 -23.94 15.20 16.33
N HIS A 72 -22.73 15.23 16.90
CA HIS A 72 -22.54 15.22 18.35
C HIS A 72 -21.82 16.47 18.88
N ASP A 73 -20.83 16.99 18.16
CA ASP A 73 -19.91 18.00 18.71
C ASP A 73 -20.23 19.41 18.20
N PHE A 74 -20.76 19.55 17.00
CA PHE A 74 -20.96 20.88 16.36
C PHE A 74 -21.95 21.77 17.10
N ALA A 75 -22.89 21.19 17.83
CA ALA A 75 -23.83 21.96 18.64
C ALA A 75 -23.12 22.80 19.73
N ASP A 76 -22.07 22.24 20.33
CA ASP A 76 -21.27 22.93 21.36
C ASP A 76 -20.47 24.12 20.78
N HIS A 77 -20.22 24.08 19.48
CA HIS A 77 -19.60 25.20 18.73
C HIS A 77 -20.63 26.23 18.23
N GLY A 78 -21.91 26.06 18.54
CA GLY A 78 -22.99 26.92 18.03
C GLY A 78 -23.32 26.69 16.55
N ILE A 79 -22.90 25.54 15.99
CA ILE A 79 -23.13 25.17 14.58
C ILE A 79 -24.29 24.17 14.52
N THR A 80 -25.36 24.54 13.86
CA THR A 80 -26.51 23.64 13.63
C THR A 80 -26.48 23.11 12.21
N VAL A 81 -26.49 21.78 12.06
CA VAL A 81 -26.53 21.10 10.75
C VAL A 81 -27.80 20.23 10.73
N ALA A 82 -28.63 20.45 9.72
CA ALA A 82 -29.84 19.65 9.52
C ALA A 82 -29.61 18.58 8.43
N ASN A 83 -30.27 17.42 8.60
CA ASN A 83 -30.33 16.36 7.58
C ASN A 83 -28.96 15.84 7.12
N THR A 84 -28.06 15.56 8.06
CA THR A 84 -26.76 14.96 7.77
C THR A 84 -26.92 13.55 7.23
N GLN A 85 -26.38 13.27 6.07
CA GLN A 85 -26.35 11.95 5.44
C GLN A 85 -24.93 11.56 5.10
N ILE A 86 -24.64 10.25 5.05
CA ILE A 86 -23.36 9.70 4.64
C ILE A 86 -23.54 9.00 3.28
N ASP A 87 -22.64 9.26 2.35
CA ASP A 87 -22.54 8.59 1.06
C ASP A 87 -21.25 7.77 1.02
N ILE A 88 -21.41 6.45 1.17
CA ILE A 88 -20.28 5.51 1.18
C ILE A 88 -19.55 5.49 -0.16
N GLY A 89 -20.30 5.59 -1.27
CA GLY A 89 -19.70 5.65 -2.61
C GLY A 89 -18.74 6.84 -2.75
N LYS A 90 -19.16 8.00 -2.23
CA LYS A 90 -18.34 9.22 -2.23
C LYS A 90 -17.13 9.12 -1.29
N MET A 91 -17.29 8.47 -0.14
CA MET A 91 -16.17 8.18 0.78
C MET A 91 -15.12 7.29 0.10
N LEU A 92 -15.55 6.24 -0.56
CA LEU A 92 -14.68 5.33 -1.30
C LEU A 92 -13.99 6.02 -2.49
N GLU A 93 -14.70 6.84 -3.23
CA GLU A 93 -14.12 7.66 -4.32
C GLU A 93 -13.01 8.58 -3.79
N ARG A 94 -13.27 9.31 -2.70
CA ARG A 94 -12.28 10.17 -2.03
C ARG A 94 -11.06 9.36 -1.58
N LYS A 95 -11.25 8.24 -0.90
CA LYS A 95 -10.19 7.33 -0.45
C LYS A 95 -9.33 6.86 -1.64
N ASN A 96 -9.96 6.39 -2.71
CA ASN A 96 -9.27 5.91 -3.90
C ASN A 96 -8.50 7.04 -4.62
N GLY A 97 -9.06 8.24 -4.64
CA GLY A 97 -8.38 9.44 -5.16
C GLY A 97 -7.11 9.78 -4.37
N ILE A 98 -7.15 9.67 -3.03
CA ILE A 98 -5.98 9.87 -2.16
C ILE A 98 -4.89 8.83 -2.47
N ILE A 99 -5.24 7.55 -2.57
CA ILE A 99 -4.31 6.47 -2.91
C ILE A 99 -3.64 6.75 -4.26
N SER A 100 -4.44 7.01 -5.29
CA SER A 100 -3.94 7.25 -6.65
C SER A 100 -3.00 8.45 -6.72
N LYS A 101 -3.34 9.55 -6.05
CA LYS A 101 -2.52 10.76 -5.99
C LYS A 101 -1.17 10.49 -5.32
N ASN A 102 -1.16 9.75 -4.21
CA ASN A 102 0.08 9.43 -3.51
C ASN A 102 0.95 8.45 -4.31
N ALA A 103 0.38 7.42 -4.92
CA ALA A 103 1.11 6.48 -5.79
C ALA A 103 1.76 7.21 -6.98
N ALA A 104 1.03 8.13 -7.62
CA ALA A 104 1.57 9.00 -8.67
C ALA A 104 2.71 9.90 -8.16
N GLY A 105 2.60 10.40 -6.93
CA GLY A 105 3.65 11.18 -6.27
C GLY A 105 4.94 10.38 -6.09
N ILE A 106 4.85 9.11 -5.67
CA ILE A 106 6.03 8.23 -5.55
C ILE A 106 6.65 7.96 -6.92
N ALA A 107 5.83 7.65 -7.93
CA ALA A 107 6.31 7.44 -9.30
C ALA A 107 7.02 8.70 -9.87
N PHE A 108 6.48 9.88 -9.60
CA PHE A 108 7.13 11.16 -9.94
C PHE A 108 8.48 11.31 -9.25
N LEU A 109 8.58 10.99 -7.96
CA LEU A 109 9.84 11.05 -7.21
C LEU A 109 10.86 10.04 -7.72
N PHE A 110 10.45 8.84 -8.12
CA PHE A 110 11.34 7.88 -8.78
C PHE A 110 11.90 8.44 -10.07
N LYS A 111 11.03 8.97 -10.95
CA LYS A 111 11.46 9.61 -12.20
C LYS A 111 12.40 10.78 -11.95
N LYS A 112 12.06 11.67 -11.00
CA LYS A 112 12.88 12.86 -10.67
C LYS A 112 14.28 12.47 -10.18
N ASN A 113 14.39 11.42 -9.37
CA ASN A 113 15.65 10.95 -8.80
C ASN A 113 16.32 9.85 -9.64
N LYS A 114 15.77 9.51 -10.82
CA LYS A 114 16.32 8.48 -11.73
C LYS A 114 16.40 7.08 -11.07
N VAL A 115 15.48 6.76 -10.17
CA VAL A 115 15.30 5.41 -9.64
C VAL A 115 14.66 4.55 -10.73
N ALA A 116 15.32 3.46 -11.13
CA ALA A 116 14.71 2.46 -12.00
C ALA A 116 13.60 1.72 -11.23
N ASN A 117 12.42 1.55 -11.86
CA ASN A 117 11.32 0.81 -11.29
C ASN A 117 11.04 -0.43 -12.12
N VAL A 118 11.18 -1.60 -11.49
CA VAL A 118 10.93 -2.89 -12.12
C VAL A 118 9.78 -3.58 -11.41
N HIS A 119 8.72 -3.88 -12.16
CA HIS A 119 7.59 -4.61 -11.62
C HIS A 119 7.85 -6.11 -11.62
N GLY A 120 7.51 -6.78 -10.53
CA GLY A 120 7.61 -8.22 -10.37
C GLY A 120 8.06 -8.66 -8.97
N LEU A 121 7.98 -9.96 -8.74
CA LEU A 121 8.42 -10.58 -7.50
C LEU A 121 9.95 -10.75 -7.53
N GLY A 122 10.64 -9.97 -6.70
CA GLY A 122 12.09 -10.04 -6.55
C GLY A 122 12.52 -11.15 -5.60
N LYS A 123 13.45 -11.99 -6.05
CA LYS A 123 14.05 -13.09 -5.30
C LYS A 123 15.57 -13.00 -5.35
N LEU A 124 16.23 -13.00 -4.17
CA LEU A 124 17.67 -13.18 -4.10
C LEU A 124 18.03 -14.63 -4.46
N VAL A 125 18.82 -14.81 -5.51
CA VAL A 125 19.18 -16.14 -6.00
C VAL A 125 20.64 -16.50 -5.77
N GLY A 126 21.46 -15.53 -5.43
CA GLY A 126 22.87 -15.79 -5.13
C GLY A 126 23.75 -14.56 -5.18
N ARG A 127 25.06 -14.79 -5.20
CA ARG A 127 26.09 -13.76 -5.34
C ARG A 127 27.15 -14.26 -6.34
N GLN A 128 27.50 -13.40 -7.28
CA GLN A 128 28.53 -13.68 -8.29
C GLN A 128 29.36 -12.41 -8.53
N ASN A 129 30.68 -12.53 -8.61
CA ASN A 129 31.59 -11.42 -8.84
C ASN A 129 31.32 -10.23 -7.90
N GLU A 130 31.15 -10.52 -6.62
CA GLU A 130 30.84 -9.56 -5.55
C GLU A 130 29.48 -8.85 -5.67
N LYS A 131 28.67 -9.16 -6.67
CA LYS A 131 27.31 -8.63 -6.84
C LYS A 131 26.25 -9.65 -6.43
N TRP A 132 25.18 -9.16 -5.86
CA TRP A 132 23.96 -9.91 -5.62
C TRP A 132 23.17 -10.11 -6.91
N LEU A 133 22.69 -11.31 -7.11
CA LEU A 133 21.80 -11.65 -8.22
C LEU A 133 20.36 -11.67 -7.72
N ILE A 134 19.51 -10.89 -8.38
CA ILE A 134 18.09 -10.77 -8.08
C ILE A 134 17.33 -11.22 -9.32
N GLU A 135 16.54 -12.28 -9.15
CA GLU A 135 15.58 -12.72 -10.16
C GLU A 135 14.26 -11.99 -9.94
N VAL A 136 13.71 -11.41 -10.99
CA VAL A 136 12.43 -10.70 -10.94
C VAL A 136 11.47 -11.37 -11.90
N THR A 137 10.36 -11.88 -11.35
CA THR A 137 9.33 -12.61 -12.12
C THR A 137 8.03 -11.82 -12.15
N ASP A 138 7.49 -11.59 -13.36
CA ASP A 138 6.15 -11.02 -13.58
C ASP A 138 5.45 -11.79 -14.70
N GLY A 139 4.26 -12.32 -14.44
CA GLY A 139 3.41 -13.01 -15.44
C GLY A 139 4.05 -14.22 -16.14
N GLY A 140 5.06 -14.85 -15.53
CA GLY A 140 5.82 -15.96 -16.12
C GLY A 140 7.10 -15.54 -16.85
N GLU A 141 7.29 -14.26 -17.11
CA GLU A 141 8.56 -13.74 -17.60
C GLU A 141 9.52 -13.50 -16.44
N THR A 142 10.80 -13.83 -16.67
CA THR A 142 11.85 -13.68 -15.66
C THR A 142 12.98 -12.85 -16.22
N GLN A 143 13.43 -11.85 -15.47
CA GLN A 143 14.62 -11.08 -15.76
C GLN A 143 15.59 -11.11 -14.58
N GLN A 144 16.88 -10.89 -14.84
CA GLN A 144 17.91 -10.86 -13.82
C GLN A 144 18.48 -9.46 -13.66
N ILE A 145 18.64 -9.05 -12.41
CA ILE A 145 19.25 -7.79 -11.99
C ILE A 145 20.46 -8.11 -11.13
N GLU A 146 21.52 -7.35 -11.30
CA GLU A 146 22.71 -7.40 -10.46
C GLU A 146 22.81 -6.14 -9.61
N ALA A 147 23.20 -6.26 -8.33
CA ALA A 147 23.43 -5.10 -7.47
C ALA A 147 24.59 -5.35 -6.48
N THR A 148 25.35 -4.29 -6.20
CA THR A 148 26.41 -4.33 -5.18
C THR A 148 25.82 -4.44 -3.79
N HIS A 149 24.72 -3.71 -3.53
CA HIS A 149 24.00 -3.70 -2.24
C HIS A 149 22.53 -4.02 -2.47
N VAL A 150 21.92 -4.71 -1.51
CA VAL A 150 20.49 -5.02 -1.54
C VAL A 150 19.83 -4.59 -0.23
N ILE A 151 18.71 -3.88 -0.37
CA ILE A 151 17.82 -3.54 0.74
C ILE A 151 16.57 -4.39 0.62
N VAL A 152 16.29 -5.23 1.62
CA VAL A 152 15.09 -6.05 1.70
C VAL A 152 14.01 -5.28 2.46
N ALA A 153 12.98 -4.85 1.75
CA ALA A 153 11.86 -4.07 2.26
C ALA A 153 10.52 -4.67 1.81
N THR A 154 10.41 -6.00 1.85
CA THR A 154 9.34 -6.80 1.25
C THR A 154 7.97 -6.63 1.91
N GLY A 155 7.89 -5.91 3.04
CA GLY A 155 6.62 -5.60 3.71
C GLY A 155 6.02 -6.80 4.46
N SER A 156 4.70 -6.82 4.53
CA SER A 156 3.92 -7.83 5.25
C SER A 156 2.62 -8.15 4.55
N ASN A 157 2.14 -9.36 4.76
CA ASN A 157 0.82 -9.81 4.34
C ASN A 157 -0.05 -10.12 5.57
N PRO A 158 -1.38 -10.10 5.44
CA PRO A 158 -2.27 -10.60 6.49
C PRO A 158 -1.93 -12.04 6.85
N ARG A 159 -1.86 -12.33 8.16
CA ARG A 159 -1.65 -13.70 8.62
C ARG A 159 -2.97 -14.47 8.50
N PRO A 160 -3.01 -15.59 7.77
CA PRO A 160 -4.22 -16.40 7.67
C PRO A 160 -4.60 -16.98 9.04
N LEU A 161 -5.90 -17.01 9.33
CA LEU A 161 -6.43 -17.67 10.50
C LEU A 161 -6.73 -19.14 10.12
N PRO A 162 -6.14 -20.14 10.81
CA PRO A 162 -6.39 -21.55 10.50
C PRO A 162 -7.89 -21.90 10.55
N GLY A 163 -8.36 -22.58 9.50
CA GLY A 163 -9.77 -22.98 9.40
C GLY A 163 -10.73 -21.88 8.96
N VAL A 164 -10.24 -20.69 8.66
CA VAL A 164 -11.05 -19.57 8.15
C VAL A 164 -10.53 -19.15 6.79
N GLU A 165 -11.37 -19.30 5.78
CA GLU A 165 -11.07 -18.84 4.42
C GLU A 165 -11.51 -17.39 4.25
N VAL A 166 -10.59 -16.54 3.77
CA VAL A 166 -10.87 -15.14 3.44
C VAL A 166 -11.34 -15.08 1.99
N ASP A 167 -12.62 -14.75 1.80
CA ASP A 167 -13.26 -14.62 0.49
C ASP A 167 -13.39 -13.15 0.03
N ASN A 168 -13.11 -12.21 0.94
CA ASN A 168 -13.32 -10.76 0.77
C ASN A 168 -14.76 -10.38 0.35
N VAL A 169 -15.74 -11.23 0.70
CA VAL A 169 -17.19 -10.99 0.53
C VAL A 169 -17.90 -11.02 1.88
N ARG A 170 -17.72 -12.08 2.65
CA ARG A 170 -18.27 -12.26 4.00
C ARG A 170 -17.19 -12.29 5.07
N VAL A 171 -16.07 -12.91 4.74
CA VAL A 171 -14.88 -12.98 5.58
C VAL A 171 -13.81 -12.11 4.93
N LEU A 172 -13.53 -10.98 5.55
CA LEU A 172 -12.70 -9.93 4.98
C LEU A 172 -11.33 -9.89 5.65
N ASP A 173 -10.29 -9.64 4.88
CA ASP A 173 -9.04 -9.09 5.39
C ASP A 173 -9.09 -7.54 5.37
N ASN A 174 -7.96 -6.90 5.64
CA ASN A 174 -7.86 -5.45 5.60
C ASN A 174 -8.21 -4.85 4.22
N ALA A 175 -7.86 -5.52 3.14
CA ALA A 175 -8.13 -5.01 1.79
C ALA A 175 -9.64 -5.07 1.49
N GLY A 176 -10.31 -6.17 1.84
CA GLY A 176 -11.75 -6.32 1.70
C GLY A 176 -12.52 -5.34 2.60
N ALA A 177 -12.11 -5.19 3.87
CA ALA A 177 -12.75 -4.26 4.79
C ALA A 177 -12.68 -2.80 4.30
N LEU A 178 -11.55 -2.39 3.73
CA LEU A 178 -11.37 -1.06 3.14
C LEU A 178 -12.15 -0.84 1.83
N ALA A 179 -12.76 -1.89 1.27
CA ALA A 179 -13.49 -1.85 0.02
C ALA A 179 -15.00 -2.06 0.18
N LEU A 180 -15.51 -2.19 1.41
CA LEU A 180 -16.93 -2.33 1.68
C LEU A 180 -17.73 -1.19 1.04
N ASP A 181 -18.67 -1.53 0.19
CA ASP A 181 -19.51 -0.58 -0.57
C ASP A 181 -20.78 -0.16 0.19
N GLN A 182 -21.03 -0.80 1.31
CA GLN A 182 -22.15 -0.48 2.20
C GLN A 182 -21.78 -0.73 3.67
N ILE A 183 -22.44 -0.03 4.58
CA ILE A 183 -22.26 -0.24 6.02
C ILE A 183 -22.99 -1.54 6.41
N PRO A 184 -22.28 -2.56 6.93
CA PRO A 184 -22.93 -3.78 7.36
C PRO A 184 -23.79 -3.54 8.60
N ALA A 185 -24.97 -4.14 8.66
CA ALA A 185 -25.84 -4.05 9.84
C ALA A 185 -25.20 -4.66 11.11
N ARG A 186 -24.31 -5.62 10.93
CA ARG A 186 -23.48 -6.23 11.99
C ARG A 186 -22.12 -6.60 11.42
N LEU A 187 -21.07 -6.14 12.09
CA LEU A 187 -19.68 -6.47 11.78
C LEU A 187 -19.06 -7.21 12.97
N GLY A 188 -18.56 -8.41 12.75
CA GLY A 188 -17.73 -9.12 13.72
C GLY A 188 -16.25 -8.91 13.39
N VAL A 189 -15.44 -8.51 14.38
CA VAL A 189 -14.00 -8.30 14.22
C VAL A 189 -13.25 -9.35 15.04
N ILE A 190 -12.40 -10.13 14.39
CA ILE A 190 -11.53 -11.11 15.04
C ILE A 190 -10.15 -10.48 15.23
N GLY A 191 -9.83 -10.13 16.46
CA GLY A 191 -8.58 -9.49 16.87
C GLY A 191 -8.72 -8.00 17.15
N ALA A 192 -8.14 -7.58 18.28
CA ALA A 192 -8.13 -6.19 18.76
C ALA A 192 -6.78 -5.49 18.54
N GLY A 193 -6.07 -5.87 17.49
CA GLY A 193 -4.91 -5.10 17.03
C GLY A 193 -5.34 -3.82 16.33
N VAL A 194 -4.37 -2.96 15.98
CA VAL A 194 -4.65 -1.63 15.39
C VAL A 194 -5.60 -1.69 14.19
N ILE A 195 -5.41 -2.66 13.29
CA ILE A 195 -6.27 -2.81 12.10
C ILE A 195 -7.70 -3.17 12.50
N GLY A 196 -7.88 -4.14 13.43
CA GLY A 196 -9.19 -4.55 13.90
C GLY A 196 -9.95 -3.43 14.60
N LEU A 197 -9.27 -2.62 15.41
CA LEU A 197 -9.87 -1.46 16.07
C LEU A 197 -10.26 -0.38 15.06
N GLU A 198 -9.39 -0.06 14.09
CA GLU A 198 -9.68 0.96 13.07
C GLU A 198 -10.83 0.55 12.13
N MET A 199 -10.92 -0.73 11.77
CA MET A 199 -11.98 -1.20 10.87
C MET A 199 -13.31 -1.44 11.60
N GLY A 200 -13.29 -1.57 12.91
CA GLY A 200 -14.48 -1.80 13.74
C GLY A 200 -15.07 -0.55 14.39
N SER A 201 -14.41 0.62 14.24
CA SER A 201 -14.83 1.89 14.86
C SER A 201 -15.80 2.75 13.99
#